data_9e931eaab91e5c59600bfd76868efb95
#
_entry.id   9e931eaab91e5c59600bfd76868efb95
#
_cell.length_a   1.000
_cell.length_b   1.000
_cell.length_c   1.000
_cell.angle_alpha   90.00
_cell.angle_beta   90.00
_cell.angle_gamma   90.00
#
_symmetry.space_group_name_H-M   'P 1'
#
loop_
_entity.id
_entity.type
_entity.pdbx_description
1 polymer ?
#
loop_
_entity_poly.entity_id
_entity_poly.type
_entity_poly.pdbx_seq_one_letter_code
_entity_poly.pdbx_strand_id
1 'polypeptide(L)'
;MAADQQIPDAASLMEAFSLFNQASKDLTEAYGALQLEVQRLSAELAEANSRLRQELEAKERMRERLAMLLEMLPGAVLVVDHAGAIMEMNPEAQRILGADLRGTDWREVQALQWQPGTNEWILQGSGQTDLRVTVAVNALPGEGGQIILLQDVTVARAREEAAQRRERLAAMGETMAGLAHQLRTPLATTLLSVSQLSCDHGEARFHRQRQRALERLRHLEATIDAMLRFLRGAEQEEGAVAMAEILEGLRREFDLLFRQKNVTLHMPQRVPDWFLTGSRAAWVSVLANLLHNALFYSPPASAVLLDLRLAEEGDLILAIADAGPGIAEADREKVFTPFYTSRRDGTGLGLAITRNFVAAMGGTIEIETALSGGACFVLRLPLWQPPQPLPSGAMMQERS
;
A
#
# COMPACT_ATOMS: atom_id res chain seq x y z
N MET A 1 36.79 17.41 -114.09
CA MET A 1 37.47 17.93 -112.86
C MET A 1 37.75 16.73 -111.98
N ALA A 2 38.98 16.25 -112.05
CA ALA A 2 39.42 15.13 -111.27
C ALA A 2 39.77 15.63 -109.86
N ALA A 3 39.11 15.03 -108.85
CA ALA A 3 39.46 15.27 -107.43
C ALA A 3 40.80 14.53 -107.16
N ASP A 4 41.77 15.32 -106.85
CA ASP A 4 43.07 14.87 -106.48
C ASP A 4 42.94 14.18 -105.07
N GLN A 5 42.92 12.85 -105.09
CA GLN A 5 43.05 12.07 -103.90
C GLN A 5 44.51 12.04 -103.47
N GLN A 6 44.94 12.97 -102.64
CA GLN A 6 46.21 12.91 -102.01
C GLN A 6 46.26 11.62 -101.19
N ILE A 7 47.02 10.66 -101.62
CA ILE A 7 47.39 9.48 -100.89
C ILE A 7 48.21 9.97 -99.65
N PRO A 8 47.80 9.71 -98.49
CA PRO A 8 48.54 10.18 -97.29
C PRO A 8 49.98 9.61 -97.31
N ASP A 9 50.93 10.47 -97.05
CA ASP A 9 52.34 10.12 -96.97
C ASP A 9 52.55 9.01 -95.92
N ALA A 10 53.38 8.04 -96.17
CA ALA A 10 53.66 6.88 -95.29
C ALA A 10 54.00 7.28 -93.89
N ALA A 11 54.61 8.46 -93.69
CA ALA A 11 54.86 9.02 -92.37
C ALA A 11 53.62 9.38 -91.58
N SER A 12 52.62 10.02 -92.23
CA SER A 12 51.31 10.36 -91.62
C SER A 12 50.48 9.12 -91.29
N LEU A 13 50.61 8.05 -92.06
CA LEU A 13 49.95 6.78 -91.80
C LEU A 13 50.61 6.06 -90.59
N MET A 14 51.92 6.11 -90.42
CA MET A 14 52.64 5.56 -89.26
C MET A 14 52.34 6.32 -88.01
N GLU A 15 52.27 7.65 -88.09
CA GLU A 15 51.87 8.48 -86.93
C GLU A 15 50.44 8.22 -86.48
N ALA A 16 49.49 8.13 -87.36
CA ALA A 16 48.07 7.77 -87.06
C ALA A 16 47.96 6.36 -86.54
N PHE A 17 48.78 5.40 -86.99
CA PHE A 17 48.74 4.04 -86.49
C PHE A 17 49.39 3.97 -85.12
N SER A 18 50.48 4.78 -84.86
CA SER A 18 51.07 4.91 -83.51
C SER A 18 50.10 5.50 -82.49
N LEU A 19 49.40 6.58 -82.87
CA LEU A 19 48.35 7.19 -82.06
C LEU A 19 47.18 6.23 -81.78
N PHE A 20 46.77 5.48 -82.80
CA PHE A 20 45.69 4.47 -82.62
C PHE A 20 46.12 3.35 -81.69
N ASN A 21 47.39 2.83 -81.83
CA ASN A 21 47.88 1.82 -80.93
C ASN A 21 48.03 2.34 -79.50
N GLN A 22 48.45 3.59 -79.28
CA GLN A 22 48.56 4.21 -77.98
C GLN A 22 47.12 4.37 -77.38
N ALA A 23 46.15 4.91 -78.12
CA ALA A 23 44.80 5.07 -77.65
C ALA A 23 44.10 3.72 -77.31
N SER A 24 44.40 2.68 -78.16
CA SER A 24 43.87 1.32 -77.89
C SER A 24 44.49 0.72 -76.61
N LYS A 25 45.78 0.98 -76.35
CA LYS A 25 46.45 0.53 -75.13
C LYS A 25 45.88 1.26 -73.90
N ASP A 26 45.80 2.60 -74.00
CA ASP A 26 45.24 3.41 -72.92
C ASP A 26 43.77 3.02 -72.57
N LEU A 27 42.96 2.74 -73.63
CA LEU A 27 41.58 2.25 -73.46
C LEU A 27 41.55 0.88 -72.82
N THR A 28 42.47 -0.03 -73.18
CA THR A 28 42.53 -1.38 -72.60
C THR A 28 42.95 -1.32 -71.11
N GLU A 29 43.88 -0.46 -70.78
CA GLU A 29 44.34 -0.22 -69.41
C GLU A 29 43.21 0.42 -68.56
N ALA A 30 42.51 1.44 -69.13
CA ALA A 30 41.35 2.07 -68.46
C ALA A 30 40.20 1.08 -68.23
N TYR A 31 39.91 0.23 -69.23
CA TYR A 31 38.88 -0.80 -69.11
C TYR A 31 39.22 -1.86 -68.07
N GLY A 32 40.50 -2.26 -67.98
CA GLY A 32 41.00 -3.17 -66.97
C GLY A 32 40.92 -2.57 -65.57
N ALA A 33 41.29 -1.30 -65.40
CA ALA A 33 41.17 -0.59 -64.12
C ALA A 33 39.70 -0.44 -63.67
N LEU A 34 38.79 -0.07 -64.62
CA LEU A 34 37.37 0.02 -64.36
C LEU A 34 36.76 -1.35 -63.96
N GLN A 35 37.18 -2.42 -64.60
CA GLN A 35 36.71 -3.76 -64.31
C GLN A 35 37.11 -4.23 -62.91
N LEU A 36 38.37 -3.92 -62.49
CA LEU A 36 38.83 -4.16 -61.12
C LEU A 36 38.08 -3.34 -60.06
N GLU A 37 37.76 -2.06 -60.36
CA GLU A 37 37.01 -1.20 -59.48
C GLU A 37 35.57 -1.67 -59.36
N VAL A 38 34.89 -2.09 -60.44
CA VAL A 38 33.55 -2.69 -60.40
C VAL A 38 33.55 -3.97 -59.56
N GLN A 39 34.55 -4.83 -59.70
CA GLN A 39 34.69 -6.04 -58.87
C GLN A 39 34.85 -5.68 -57.38
N ARG A 40 35.73 -4.69 -57.06
CA ARG A 40 35.93 -4.21 -55.71
C ARG A 40 34.67 -3.67 -55.09
N LEU A 41 33.98 -2.76 -55.78
CA LEU A 41 32.74 -2.18 -55.29
C LEU A 41 31.61 -3.22 -55.17
N SER A 42 31.56 -4.20 -56.07
CA SER A 42 30.59 -5.29 -55.97
C SER A 42 30.83 -6.18 -54.74
N ALA A 43 32.11 -6.44 -54.43
CA ALA A 43 32.48 -7.20 -53.23
C ALA A 43 32.16 -6.41 -51.93
N GLU A 44 32.49 -5.12 -51.88
CA GLU A 44 32.16 -4.24 -50.76
C GLU A 44 30.62 -4.14 -50.53
N LEU A 45 29.86 -4.01 -51.62
CA LEU A 45 28.39 -3.97 -51.56
C LEU A 45 27.82 -5.31 -51.07
N ALA A 46 28.34 -6.44 -51.52
CA ALA A 46 27.92 -7.76 -51.07
C ALA A 46 28.24 -7.97 -49.54
N GLU A 47 29.38 -7.51 -49.08
CA GLU A 47 29.73 -7.56 -47.67
C GLU A 47 28.84 -6.66 -46.79
N ALA A 48 28.61 -5.42 -47.26
CA ALA A 48 27.74 -4.47 -46.56
C ALA A 48 26.30 -5.00 -46.47
N ASN A 49 25.76 -5.55 -47.59
CA ASN A 49 24.43 -6.17 -47.58
C ASN A 49 24.34 -7.38 -46.64
N SER A 50 25.43 -8.19 -46.60
CA SER A 50 25.46 -9.34 -45.66
C SER A 50 25.46 -8.90 -44.22
N ARG A 51 26.26 -7.87 -43.86
CA ARG A 51 26.25 -7.29 -42.51
C ARG A 51 24.87 -6.72 -42.13
N LEU A 52 24.26 -5.94 -43.02
CA LEU A 52 22.95 -5.35 -42.80
C LEU A 52 21.87 -6.43 -42.54
N ARG A 53 21.89 -7.51 -43.35
CA ARG A 53 20.98 -8.65 -43.15
C ARG A 53 21.16 -9.28 -41.80
N GLN A 54 22.40 -9.52 -41.35
CA GLN A 54 22.69 -10.08 -40.04
C GLN A 54 22.23 -9.17 -38.90
N GLU A 55 22.41 -7.86 -39.03
CA GLU A 55 21.92 -6.89 -38.06
C GLU A 55 20.40 -6.87 -37.98
N LEU A 56 19.69 -6.89 -39.12
CA LEU A 56 18.23 -6.95 -39.17
C LEU A 56 17.70 -8.24 -38.55
N GLU A 57 18.29 -9.40 -38.85
CA GLU A 57 17.88 -10.67 -38.26
C GLU A 57 18.16 -10.71 -36.74
N ALA A 58 19.26 -10.12 -36.28
CA ALA A 58 19.56 -10.02 -34.85
C ALA A 58 18.56 -9.10 -34.13
N LYS A 59 18.19 -7.97 -34.75
CA LYS A 59 17.21 -7.03 -34.23
C LYS A 59 15.81 -7.67 -34.15
N GLU A 60 15.40 -8.41 -35.19
CA GLU A 60 14.11 -9.10 -35.22
C GLU A 60 14.03 -10.18 -34.13
N ARG A 61 15.09 -11.02 -34.01
CA ARG A 61 15.16 -12.02 -32.92
C ARG A 61 15.11 -11.38 -31.51
N MET A 62 15.73 -10.21 -31.33
CA MET A 62 15.67 -9.49 -30.07
C MET A 62 14.25 -8.96 -29.80
N ARG A 63 13.60 -8.41 -30.83
CA ARG A 63 12.21 -7.93 -30.76
C ARG A 63 11.23 -9.04 -30.39
N GLU A 64 11.33 -10.19 -31.09
CA GLU A 64 10.52 -11.38 -30.77
C GLU A 64 10.72 -11.86 -29.35
N ARG A 65 11.99 -11.89 -28.89
CA ARG A 65 12.32 -12.29 -27.53
C ARG A 65 11.75 -11.33 -26.48
N LEU A 66 11.83 -10.03 -26.72
CA LEU A 66 11.24 -9.02 -25.82
C LEU A 66 9.72 -9.11 -25.79
N ALA A 67 9.07 -9.29 -26.93
CA ALA A 67 7.62 -9.48 -27.00
C ALA A 67 7.19 -10.72 -26.20
N MET A 68 7.88 -11.85 -26.39
CA MET A 68 7.61 -13.07 -25.64
C MET A 68 7.82 -12.91 -24.12
N LEU A 69 8.86 -12.19 -23.70
CA LEU A 69 9.08 -11.90 -22.29
C LEU A 69 7.94 -11.04 -21.69
N LEU A 70 7.47 -10.03 -22.42
CA LEU A 70 6.34 -9.21 -21.99
C LEU A 70 5.03 -10.00 -21.91
N GLU A 71 4.81 -10.95 -22.84
CA GLU A 71 3.64 -11.85 -22.80
C GLU A 71 3.65 -12.80 -21.60
N MET A 72 4.84 -13.26 -21.18
CA MET A 72 5.00 -14.20 -20.06
C MET A 72 5.03 -13.54 -18.69
N LEU A 73 5.05 -12.21 -18.60
CA LEU A 73 5.06 -11.52 -17.30
C LEU A 73 3.72 -11.74 -16.57
N PRO A 74 3.74 -12.18 -15.30
CA PRO A 74 2.54 -12.39 -14.50
C PRO A 74 1.94 -11.09 -13.95
N GLY A 75 2.16 -9.96 -14.62
CA GLY A 75 1.68 -8.63 -14.28
C GLY A 75 1.23 -7.87 -15.52
N ALA A 76 0.23 -7.03 -15.35
CA ALA A 76 -0.23 -6.13 -16.41
C ALA A 76 0.82 -5.02 -16.63
N VAL A 77 1.28 -4.87 -17.86
CA VAL A 77 2.21 -3.82 -18.26
C VAL A 77 1.52 -2.93 -19.28
N LEU A 78 1.52 -1.62 -19.01
CA LEU A 78 1.02 -0.59 -19.92
C LEU A 78 2.13 0.41 -20.19
N VAL A 79 2.26 0.84 -21.43
CA VAL A 79 3.12 1.96 -21.84
C VAL A 79 2.21 3.13 -22.19
N VAL A 80 2.44 4.25 -21.53
CA VAL A 80 1.62 5.47 -21.67
C VAL A 80 2.53 6.58 -22.17
N ASP A 81 2.06 7.37 -23.13
CA ASP A 81 2.78 8.51 -23.66
C ASP A 81 2.74 9.73 -22.72
N HIS A 82 3.40 10.82 -23.12
CA HIS A 82 3.43 12.08 -22.36
C HIS A 82 2.04 12.76 -22.23
N ALA A 83 1.08 12.42 -23.10
CA ALA A 83 -0.28 12.94 -23.07
C ALA A 83 -1.21 12.12 -22.15
N GLY A 84 -0.77 10.93 -21.72
CA GLY A 84 -1.55 10.01 -20.91
C GLY A 84 -2.24 8.90 -21.73
N ALA A 85 -2.04 8.83 -23.05
CA ALA A 85 -2.66 7.80 -23.89
C ALA A 85 -1.89 6.46 -23.78
N ILE A 86 -2.63 5.37 -23.67
CA ILE A 86 -2.08 4.01 -23.63
C ILE A 86 -1.59 3.63 -25.04
N MET A 87 -0.28 3.51 -25.20
CA MET A 87 0.35 3.13 -26.46
C MET A 87 0.44 1.62 -26.64
N GLU A 88 0.87 0.94 -25.61
CA GLU A 88 1.05 -0.52 -25.61
C GLU A 88 0.51 -1.14 -24.31
N MET A 89 0.04 -2.37 -24.42
CA MET A 89 -0.38 -3.19 -23.28
C MET A 89 -0.14 -4.66 -23.58
N ASN A 90 0.29 -5.39 -22.56
CA ASN A 90 0.47 -6.84 -22.66
C ASN A 90 -0.87 -7.60 -22.48
N PRO A 91 -0.93 -8.90 -22.80
CA PRO A 91 -2.17 -9.69 -22.68
C PRO A 91 -2.72 -9.73 -21.24
N GLU A 92 -1.84 -9.70 -20.25
CA GLU A 92 -2.27 -9.68 -18.84
C GLU A 92 -2.96 -8.36 -18.46
N ALA A 93 -2.53 -7.23 -19.05
CA ALA A 93 -3.23 -5.96 -18.89
C ALA A 93 -4.64 -6.01 -19.48
N GLN A 94 -4.81 -6.63 -20.65
CA GLN A 94 -6.14 -6.83 -21.24
C GLN A 94 -7.03 -7.72 -20.36
N ARG A 95 -6.45 -8.76 -19.75
CA ARG A 95 -7.17 -9.66 -18.84
C ARG A 95 -7.63 -8.95 -17.57
N ILE A 96 -6.74 -8.19 -16.92
CA ILE A 96 -7.03 -7.48 -15.66
C ILE A 96 -8.01 -6.34 -15.91
N LEU A 97 -7.82 -5.55 -16.97
CA LEU A 97 -8.67 -4.39 -17.29
C LEU A 97 -9.95 -4.76 -18.05
N GLY A 98 -10.05 -5.99 -18.53
CA GLY A 98 -11.25 -6.52 -19.19
C GLY A 98 -11.47 -6.05 -20.63
N ALA A 99 -10.58 -5.21 -21.20
CA ALA A 99 -10.68 -4.67 -22.55
C ALA A 99 -9.31 -4.28 -23.14
N ASP A 100 -9.25 -4.12 -24.46
CA ASP A 100 -8.12 -3.46 -25.12
C ASP A 100 -8.35 -1.95 -25.06
N LEU A 101 -7.52 -1.28 -24.26
CA LEU A 101 -7.63 0.16 -23.97
C LEU A 101 -6.56 0.99 -24.70
N ARG A 102 -5.91 0.45 -25.73
CA ARG A 102 -4.95 1.21 -26.54
C ARG A 102 -5.59 2.43 -27.18
N GLY A 103 -4.93 3.58 -27.07
CA GLY A 103 -5.43 4.87 -27.53
C GLY A 103 -6.34 5.60 -26.55
N THR A 104 -6.73 4.99 -25.43
CA THR A 104 -7.52 5.63 -24.38
C THR A 104 -6.61 6.36 -23.38
N ASP A 105 -7.06 7.48 -22.81
CA ASP A 105 -6.33 8.13 -21.72
C ASP A 105 -6.39 7.23 -20.48
N TRP A 106 -5.23 6.91 -19.92
CA TRP A 106 -5.11 6.14 -18.69
C TRP A 106 -5.94 6.72 -17.52
N ARG A 107 -6.09 8.05 -17.48
CA ARG A 107 -6.89 8.75 -16.46
C ARG A 107 -8.39 8.45 -16.58
N GLU A 108 -8.86 8.05 -17.76
CA GLU A 108 -10.25 7.69 -18.00
C GLU A 108 -10.56 6.24 -17.63
N VAL A 109 -9.56 5.45 -17.23
CA VAL A 109 -9.77 4.10 -16.71
C VAL A 109 -10.43 4.20 -15.33
N GLN A 110 -11.73 4.56 -15.35
CA GLN A 110 -12.56 4.81 -14.16
C GLN A 110 -12.81 3.56 -13.30
N ALA A 111 -12.35 2.40 -13.75
CA ALA A 111 -12.53 1.15 -13.03
C ALA A 111 -11.66 1.01 -11.78
N LEU A 112 -10.59 1.80 -11.65
CA LEU A 112 -9.66 1.74 -10.54
C LEU A 112 -10.16 2.59 -9.36
N GLN A 113 -10.45 1.97 -8.24
CA GLN A 113 -10.74 2.64 -6.99
C GLN A 113 -9.55 2.52 -6.04
N TRP A 114 -9.15 3.66 -5.46
CA TRP A 114 -8.06 3.72 -4.50
C TRP A 114 -8.52 3.23 -3.12
N GLN A 115 -7.77 2.31 -2.50
CA GLN A 115 -7.93 1.98 -1.09
C GLN A 115 -6.97 2.82 -0.23
N PRO A 116 -7.48 3.71 0.63
CA PRO A 116 -6.64 4.53 1.50
C PRO A 116 -5.80 3.67 2.45
N GLY A 117 -4.51 4.01 2.58
CA GLY A 117 -3.60 3.36 3.53
C GLY A 117 -2.86 2.13 3.03
N THR A 118 -3.15 1.67 1.83
CA THR A 118 -2.39 0.62 1.15
C THR A 118 -2.04 1.10 -0.26
N ASN A 119 -0.89 0.74 -0.80
CA ASN A 119 -0.58 0.98 -2.23
C ASN A 119 -1.39 0.06 -3.15
N GLU A 120 -2.62 -0.23 -2.78
CA GLU A 120 -3.51 -1.15 -3.46
C GLU A 120 -4.72 -0.41 -3.99
N TRP A 121 -5.20 -0.88 -5.14
CA TRP A 121 -6.37 -0.37 -5.81
C TRP A 121 -7.39 -1.49 -5.94
N ILE A 122 -8.65 -1.17 -5.78
CA ILE A 122 -9.72 -2.09 -6.12
C ILE A 122 -10.15 -1.81 -7.55
N LEU A 123 -10.02 -2.82 -8.40
CA LEU A 123 -10.52 -2.81 -9.75
C LEU A 123 -11.90 -3.46 -9.76
N GLN A 124 -12.93 -2.68 -10.09
CA GLN A 124 -14.28 -3.23 -10.27
C GLN A 124 -14.31 -4.07 -11.55
N GLY A 125 -14.28 -5.40 -11.39
CA GLY A 125 -14.41 -6.32 -12.52
C GLY A 125 -15.80 -6.28 -13.13
N SER A 126 -15.92 -6.42 -14.43
CA SER A 126 -17.20 -6.60 -15.15
C SER A 126 -17.95 -7.89 -14.78
N GLY A 127 -17.45 -8.69 -13.82
CA GLY A 127 -18.05 -9.93 -13.29
C GLY A 127 -17.70 -10.08 -11.81
N GLN A 128 -18.66 -10.08 -10.97
CA GLN A 128 -18.83 -10.52 -9.55
C GLN A 128 -17.66 -10.48 -8.54
N THR A 129 -16.41 -10.24 -8.92
CA THR A 129 -15.26 -10.21 -7.98
C THR A 129 -14.40 -9.00 -8.25
N ASP A 130 -14.27 -8.14 -7.25
CA ASP A 130 -13.32 -7.04 -7.25
C ASP A 130 -11.89 -7.61 -7.18
N LEU A 131 -11.00 -7.10 -8.03
CA LEU A 131 -9.58 -7.46 -8.05
C LEU A 131 -8.79 -6.43 -7.24
N ARG A 132 -7.93 -6.90 -6.35
CA ARG A 132 -6.96 -6.03 -5.66
C ARG A 132 -5.66 -5.99 -6.45
N VAL A 133 -5.26 -4.80 -6.90
CA VAL A 133 -4.05 -4.60 -7.71
C VAL A 133 -3.11 -3.59 -7.06
N THR A 134 -1.82 -3.87 -7.11
CA THR A 134 -0.81 -2.85 -6.81
C THR A 134 -0.43 -2.14 -8.11
N VAL A 135 -0.19 -0.82 -8.01
CA VAL A 135 0.18 0.02 -9.16
C VAL A 135 1.57 0.58 -8.93
N ALA A 136 2.49 0.31 -9.86
CA ALA A 136 3.80 0.93 -9.88
C ALA A 136 3.97 1.72 -11.19
N VAL A 137 4.43 2.96 -11.10
CA VAL A 137 4.64 3.85 -12.24
C VAL A 137 6.09 4.23 -12.32
N ASN A 138 6.71 4.00 -13.50
CA ASN A 138 8.09 4.34 -13.77
C ASN A 138 8.17 5.21 -15.04
N ALA A 139 8.97 6.28 -15.00
CA ALA A 139 9.21 7.12 -16.16
C ALA A 139 10.03 6.37 -17.22
N LEU A 140 9.67 6.53 -18.49
CA LEU A 140 10.41 5.97 -19.63
C LEU A 140 11.52 6.97 -20.06
N PRO A 141 12.80 6.64 -19.88
CA PRO A 141 13.90 7.54 -20.26
C PRO A 141 13.92 7.78 -21.79
N GLY A 142 13.87 9.03 -22.19
CA GLY A 142 14.08 9.45 -23.59
C GLY A 142 12.85 9.70 -24.45
N GLU A 143 11.69 9.15 -24.13
CA GLU A 143 10.46 9.30 -24.92
C GLU A 143 9.34 10.07 -24.20
N GLY A 144 9.60 10.54 -22.97
CA GLY A 144 8.62 11.35 -22.21
C GLY A 144 7.36 10.60 -21.79
N GLY A 145 7.37 9.26 -21.82
CA GLY A 145 6.27 8.40 -21.43
C GLY A 145 6.47 7.75 -20.06
N GLN A 146 5.54 6.86 -19.67
CA GLN A 146 5.55 6.12 -18.43
C GLN A 146 5.22 4.64 -18.66
N ILE A 147 5.83 3.77 -17.84
CA ILE A 147 5.44 2.36 -17.76
C ILE A 147 4.64 2.18 -16.48
N ILE A 148 3.44 1.65 -16.61
CA ILE A 148 2.54 1.32 -15.50
C ILE A 148 2.50 -0.19 -15.37
N LEU A 149 2.83 -0.68 -14.18
CA LEU A 149 2.76 -2.09 -13.81
C LEU A 149 1.60 -2.28 -12.84
N LEU A 150 0.65 -3.15 -13.20
CA LEU A 150 -0.43 -3.59 -12.32
C LEU A 150 -0.19 -5.06 -11.94
N GLN A 151 -0.19 -5.34 -10.66
CA GLN A 151 -0.03 -6.70 -10.16
C GLN A 151 -1.26 -7.11 -9.36
N ASP A 152 -1.92 -8.20 -9.76
CA ASP A 152 -3.01 -8.80 -9.01
C ASP A 152 -2.48 -9.43 -7.72
N VAL A 153 -2.89 -8.88 -6.58
CA VAL A 153 -2.51 -9.34 -5.24
C VAL A 153 -3.70 -9.96 -4.48
N THR A 154 -4.85 -10.13 -5.13
CA THR A 154 -6.10 -10.62 -4.53
C THR A 154 -5.90 -11.92 -3.76
N VAL A 155 -5.30 -12.93 -4.40
CA VAL A 155 -5.07 -14.24 -3.78
C VAL A 155 -3.98 -14.17 -2.69
N ALA A 156 -2.94 -13.36 -2.90
CA ALA A 156 -1.87 -13.19 -1.92
C ALA A 156 -2.42 -12.56 -0.63
N ARG A 157 -3.20 -11.51 -0.76
CA ARG A 157 -3.86 -10.86 0.38
C ARG A 157 -4.86 -11.75 1.11
N ALA A 158 -5.70 -12.46 0.37
CA ALA A 158 -6.63 -13.42 0.99
C ALA A 158 -5.92 -14.50 1.80
N ARG A 159 -4.75 -14.97 1.32
CA ARG A 159 -3.92 -15.93 2.08
C ARG A 159 -3.31 -15.32 3.32
N GLU A 160 -2.81 -14.10 3.23
CA GLU A 160 -2.23 -13.36 4.36
C GLU A 160 -3.29 -13.11 5.45
N GLU A 161 -4.48 -12.61 5.07
CA GLU A 161 -5.62 -12.42 5.97
C GLU A 161 -6.05 -13.73 6.64
N ALA A 162 -6.11 -14.83 5.86
CA ALA A 162 -6.43 -16.14 6.39
C ALA A 162 -5.35 -16.67 7.36
N ALA A 163 -4.08 -16.41 7.09
CA ALA A 163 -2.97 -16.76 7.98
C ALA A 163 -3.04 -15.98 9.29
N GLN A 164 -3.23 -14.67 9.22
CA GLN A 164 -3.40 -13.82 10.40
C GLN A 164 -4.63 -14.21 11.23
N ARG A 165 -5.74 -14.57 10.57
CA ARG A 165 -6.94 -15.07 11.26
C ARG A 165 -6.66 -16.39 11.97
N ARG A 166 -5.91 -17.32 11.33
CA ARG A 166 -5.50 -18.59 11.95
C ARG A 166 -4.59 -18.36 13.15
N GLU A 167 -3.65 -17.46 13.05
CA GLU A 167 -2.75 -17.12 14.15
C GLU A 167 -3.51 -16.55 15.35
N ARG A 168 -4.47 -15.64 15.12
CA ARG A 168 -5.37 -15.13 16.17
C ARG A 168 -6.19 -16.26 16.81
N LEU A 169 -6.74 -17.16 16.00
CA LEU A 169 -7.48 -18.32 16.49
C LEU A 169 -6.59 -19.31 17.28
N ALA A 170 -5.34 -19.51 16.86
CA ALA A 170 -4.37 -20.34 17.57
C ALA A 170 -4.00 -19.73 18.93
N ALA A 171 -3.73 -18.42 18.97
CA ALA A 171 -3.51 -17.68 20.23
C ALA A 171 -4.71 -17.77 21.16
N MET A 172 -5.95 -17.77 20.63
CA MET A 172 -7.14 -18.05 21.45
C MET A 172 -7.23 -19.51 21.90
N GLY A 173 -6.82 -20.48 21.05
CA GLY A 173 -6.85 -21.90 21.39
C GLY A 173 -6.01 -22.22 22.63
N GLU A 174 -4.85 -21.63 22.76
CA GLU A 174 -3.97 -21.74 23.93
C GLU A 174 -4.60 -21.15 25.21
N THR A 175 -5.47 -20.16 25.04
CA THR A 175 -6.12 -19.44 26.16
C THR A 175 -7.60 -19.83 26.37
N MET A 176 -8.13 -20.79 25.61
CA MET A 176 -9.55 -21.25 25.68
C MET A 176 -9.99 -21.64 27.08
N ALA A 177 -9.09 -22.27 27.87
CA ALA A 177 -9.36 -22.61 29.26
C ALA A 177 -9.58 -21.36 30.13
N GLY A 178 -8.79 -20.30 29.90
CA GLY A 178 -8.93 -19.01 30.55
C GLY A 178 -10.25 -18.32 30.19
N LEU A 179 -10.63 -18.36 28.90
CA LEU A 179 -11.90 -17.82 28.39
C LEU A 179 -13.11 -18.46 29.04
N ALA A 180 -13.14 -19.80 29.06
CA ALA A 180 -14.23 -20.56 29.70
C ALA A 180 -14.36 -20.19 31.19
N HIS A 181 -13.22 -19.97 31.86
CA HIS A 181 -13.21 -19.54 33.25
C HIS A 181 -13.73 -18.10 33.42
N GLN A 182 -13.29 -17.18 32.59
CA GLN A 182 -13.71 -15.77 32.60
C GLN A 182 -15.19 -15.57 32.26
N LEU A 183 -15.80 -16.42 31.41
CA LEU A 183 -17.23 -16.40 31.14
C LEU A 183 -18.04 -17.08 32.25
N ARG A 184 -17.53 -18.19 32.80
CA ARG A 184 -18.20 -18.97 33.86
C ARG A 184 -18.37 -18.15 35.15
N THR A 185 -17.36 -17.37 35.53
CA THR A 185 -17.38 -16.60 36.78
C THR A 185 -18.48 -15.53 36.82
N PRO A 186 -18.62 -14.59 35.84
CA PRO A 186 -19.72 -13.62 35.82
C PRO A 186 -21.08 -14.30 35.63
N LEU A 187 -21.16 -15.37 34.86
CA LEU A 187 -22.40 -16.13 34.68
C LEU A 187 -22.87 -16.76 35.99
N ALA A 188 -21.97 -17.44 36.72
CA ALA A 188 -22.30 -18.06 38.01
C ALA A 188 -22.73 -17.00 39.07
N THR A 189 -22.01 -15.87 39.12
CA THR A 189 -22.34 -14.78 40.04
C THR A 189 -23.68 -14.09 39.68
N THR A 190 -23.98 -13.99 38.36
CA THR A 190 -25.29 -13.49 37.89
C THR A 190 -26.39 -14.45 38.27
N LEU A 191 -26.24 -15.75 37.99
CA LEU A 191 -27.20 -16.78 38.39
C LEU A 191 -27.46 -16.76 39.90
N LEU A 192 -26.42 -16.64 40.71
CA LEU A 192 -26.56 -16.50 42.18
C LEU A 192 -27.31 -15.23 42.54
N SER A 193 -27.01 -14.09 41.92
CA SER A 193 -27.72 -12.83 42.20
C SER A 193 -29.18 -12.91 41.78
N VAL A 194 -29.50 -13.55 40.67
CA VAL A 194 -30.88 -13.77 40.20
C VAL A 194 -31.62 -14.77 41.08
N SER A 195 -30.97 -15.87 41.49
CA SER A 195 -31.60 -16.88 42.39
C SER A 195 -31.91 -16.33 43.79
N GLN A 196 -31.24 -15.26 44.19
CA GLN A 196 -31.47 -14.57 45.45
C GLN A 196 -32.48 -13.42 45.32
N LEU A 197 -33.07 -13.18 44.16
CA LEU A 197 -34.14 -12.22 43.98
C LEU A 197 -35.41 -12.75 44.64
N SER A 198 -35.72 -12.22 45.83
CA SER A 198 -36.97 -12.48 46.55
C SER A 198 -37.51 -11.16 47.06
N CYS A 199 -38.82 -10.97 46.88
CA CYS A 199 -39.52 -9.81 47.40
C CYS A 199 -39.71 -9.85 48.91
N ASP A 200 -39.54 -11.02 49.54
CA ASP A 200 -39.75 -11.24 50.98
C ASP A 200 -38.75 -10.53 51.89
N HIS A 201 -37.61 -10.08 51.33
CA HIS A 201 -36.53 -9.43 52.08
C HIS A 201 -36.51 -7.90 51.94
N GLY A 202 -37.57 -7.28 51.43
CA GLY A 202 -37.75 -5.84 51.24
C GLY A 202 -37.23 -5.29 49.93
N GLU A 203 -37.89 -4.27 49.39
CA GLU A 203 -37.67 -3.66 48.06
C GLU A 203 -36.21 -3.19 47.87
N ALA A 204 -35.60 -2.60 48.86
CA ALA A 204 -34.22 -2.08 48.76
C ALA A 204 -33.19 -3.18 48.51
N ARG A 205 -33.39 -4.40 49.06
CA ARG A 205 -32.48 -5.54 48.85
C ARG A 205 -32.73 -6.14 47.43
N PHE A 206 -34.00 -6.25 47.02
CA PHE A 206 -34.35 -6.68 45.68
C PHE A 206 -33.75 -5.77 44.61
N HIS A 207 -33.88 -4.45 44.73
CA HIS A 207 -33.30 -3.49 43.80
C HIS A 207 -31.77 -3.59 43.72
N ARG A 208 -31.07 -3.74 44.85
CA ARG A 208 -29.61 -3.92 44.87
C ARG A 208 -29.18 -5.19 44.16
N GLN A 209 -29.87 -6.32 44.39
CA GLN A 209 -29.53 -7.60 43.77
C GLN A 209 -29.81 -7.57 42.27
N ARG A 210 -30.93 -7.00 41.84
CA ARG A 210 -31.27 -6.78 40.44
C ARG A 210 -30.20 -5.92 39.76
N GLN A 211 -29.81 -4.82 40.39
CA GLN A 211 -28.77 -3.93 39.83
C GLN A 211 -27.46 -4.66 39.66
N ARG A 212 -27.00 -5.42 40.62
CA ARG A 212 -25.79 -6.25 40.53
C ARG A 212 -25.88 -7.30 39.42
N ALA A 213 -27.00 -7.96 39.27
CA ALA A 213 -27.20 -8.93 38.20
C ALA A 213 -27.10 -8.27 36.81
N LEU A 214 -27.74 -7.10 36.63
CA LEU A 214 -27.68 -6.34 35.41
C LEU A 214 -26.26 -5.84 35.10
N GLU A 215 -25.53 -5.37 36.09
CA GLU A 215 -24.12 -4.95 35.94
C GLU A 215 -23.21 -6.13 35.46
N ARG A 216 -23.43 -7.33 36.04
CA ARG A 216 -22.68 -8.54 35.64
C ARG A 216 -23.04 -9.04 34.25
N LEU A 217 -24.32 -8.94 33.84
CA LEU A 217 -24.75 -9.27 32.48
C LEU A 217 -24.13 -8.31 31.44
N ARG A 218 -24.16 -7.00 31.70
CA ARG A 218 -23.53 -6.01 30.83
C ARG A 218 -22.02 -6.24 30.71
N HIS A 219 -21.37 -6.60 31.81
CA HIS A 219 -19.94 -6.95 31.79
C HIS A 219 -19.68 -8.19 30.93
N LEU A 220 -20.53 -9.22 31.01
CA LEU A 220 -20.43 -10.43 30.20
C LEU A 220 -20.66 -10.12 28.70
N GLU A 221 -21.64 -9.32 28.38
CA GLU A 221 -21.89 -8.82 27.03
C GLU A 221 -20.69 -8.08 26.47
N ALA A 222 -20.13 -7.11 27.21
CA ALA A 222 -18.94 -6.38 26.81
C ALA A 222 -17.71 -7.31 26.61
N THR A 223 -17.59 -8.36 27.41
CA THR A 223 -16.51 -9.37 27.27
C THR A 223 -16.66 -10.16 25.97
N ILE A 224 -17.89 -10.62 25.67
CA ILE A 224 -18.17 -11.34 24.41
C ILE A 224 -17.91 -10.44 23.20
N ASP A 225 -18.36 -9.18 23.26
CA ASP A 225 -18.13 -8.22 22.17
C ASP A 225 -16.64 -7.93 21.96
N ALA A 226 -15.87 -7.81 23.04
CA ALA A 226 -14.43 -7.66 22.95
C ALA A 226 -13.76 -8.88 22.29
N MET A 227 -14.21 -10.10 22.62
CA MET A 227 -13.74 -11.33 21.98
C MET A 227 -14.09 -11.37 20.49
N LEU A 228 -15.31 -11.02 20.12
CA LEU A 228 -15.74 -10.98 18.72
C LEU A 228 -14.94 -9.94 17.92
N ARG A 229 -14.69 -8.76 18.48
CA ARG A 229 -13.82 -7.75 17.86
C ARG A 229 -12.39 -8.25 17.67
N PHE A 230 -11.83 -8.93 18.68
CA PHE A 230 -10.49 -9.53 18.57
C PHE A 230 -10.41 -10.57 17.44
N LEU A 231 -11.44 -11.42 17.29
CA LEU A 231 -11.51 -12.46 16.25
C LEU A 231 -11.67 -11.90 14.85
N ARG A 232 -12.51 -10.87 14.69
CA ARG A 232 -12.71 -10.21 13.38
C ARG A 232 -11.44 -9.49 12.93
N GLY A 233 -10.62 -9.02 13.87
CA GLY A 233 -9.48 -8.14 13.61
C GLY A 233 -9.95 -6.71 13.31
N ALA A 234 -9.02 -5.87 12.95
CA ALA A 234 -9.36 -4.60 12.34
C ALA A 234 -9.87 -4.91 10.94
N GLU A 235 -11.19 -4.94 10.74
CA GLU A 235 -11.74 -4.80 9.39
C GLU A 235 -11.16 -3.48 8.87
N GLN A 236 -10.50 -3.54 7.71
CA GLN A 236 -10.00 -2.34 7.05
C GLN A 236 -11.24 -1.53 6.64
N GLU A 237 -11.75 -0.73 7.56
CA GLU A 237 -12.75 0.28 7.23
C GLU A 237 -12.02 1.33 6.38
N GLU A 238 -12.40 1.38 5.13
CA GLU A 238 -11.91 2.35 4.15
C GLU A 238 -12.38 3.75 4.56
N GLY A 239 -11.45 4.69 4.63
CA GLY A 239 -11.78 6.08 4.86
C GLY A 239 -10.70 6.84 5.63
N ALA A 240 -10.80 8.15 5.55
CA ALA A 240 -10.05 9.08 6.38
C ALA A 240 -10.96 9.62 7.48
N VAL A 241 -10.51 9.61 8.70
CA VAL A 241 -11.20 10.23 9.84
C VAL A 241 -10.36 11.37 10.41
N ALA A 242 -10.99 12.51 10.63
CA ALA A 242 -10.32 13.64 11.25
C ALA A 242 -10.02 13.37 12.74
N MET A 243 -8.80 13.65 13.18
CA MET A 243 -8.42 13.55 14.60
C MET A 243 -9.34 14.37 15.50
N ALA A 244 -9.81 15.52 15.03
CA ALA A 244 -10.77 16.36 15.74
C ALA A 244 -12.07 15.63 16.08
N GLU A 245 -12.61 14.81 15.15
CA GLU A 245 -13.83 14.02 15.37
C GLU A 245 -13.64 12.89 16.39
N ILE A 246 -12.45 12.27 16.38
CA ILE A 246 -12.08 11.24 17.36
C ILE A 246 -12.02 11.86 18.74
N LEU A 247 -11.32 13.00 18.92
CA LEU A 247 -11.23 13.69 20.20
C LEU A 247 -12.59 14.16 20.71
N GLU A 248 -13.46 14.61 19.83
CA GLU A 248 -14.83 14.99 20.20
C GLU A 248 -15.63 13.78 20.72
N GLY A 249 -15.49 12.62 20.06
CA GLY A 249 -16.08 11.36 20.53
C GLY A 249 -15.61 11.00 21.92
N LEU A 250 -14.30 11.03 22.18
CA LEU A 250 -13.72 10.73 23.48
C LEU A 250 -14.17 11.73 24.56
N ARG A 251 -14.25 13.02 24.26
CA ARG A 251 -14.76 14.02 25.23
C ARG A 251 -16.18 13.72 25.66
N ARG A 252 -17.06 13.44 24.71
CA ARG A 252 -18.47 13.13 25.01
C ARG A 252 -18.60 11.92 25.93
N GLU A 253 -17.75 10.91 25.75
CA GLU A 253 -17.79 9.67 26.52
C GLU A 253 -17.16 9.85 27.90
N PHE A 254 -16.03 10.55 27.99
CA PHE A 254 -15.18 10.52 29.19
C PHE A 254 -15.34 11.71 30.14
N ASP A 255 -15.84 12.87 29.72
CA ASP A 255 -15.95 14.06 30.58
C ASP A 255 -16.69 13.79 31.89
N LEU A 256 -17.82 13.09 31.83
CA LEU A 256 -18.59 12.75 33.04
C LEU A 256 -17.90 11.70 33.90
N LEU A 257 -17.30 10.67 33.30
CA LEU A 257 -16.64 9.57 34.00
C LEU A 257 -15.43 10.06 34.80
N PHE A 258 -14.62 10.93 34.20
CA PHE A 258 -13.45 11.51 34.86
C PHE A 258 -13.85 12.42 36.02
N ARG A 259 -14.89 13.26 35.84
CA ARG A 259 -15.43 14.10 36.92
C ARG A 259 -15.98 13.28 38.08
N GLN A 260 -16.71 12.19 37.81
CA GLN A 260 -17.25 11.31 38.85
C GLN A 260 -16.15 10.65 39.70
N LYS A 261 -14.99 10.35 39.13
CA LYS A 261 -13.83 9.80 39.84
C LYS A 261 -12.93 10.86 40.48
N ASN A 262 -13.24 12.15 40.27
CA ASN A 262 -12.41 13.28 40.68
C ASN A 262 -10.98 13.20 40.08
N VAL A 263 -10.88 12.86 38.79
CA VAL A 263 -9.66 12.86 37.99
C VAL A 263 -9.80 13.88 36.87
N THR A 264 -8.77 14.66 36.58
CA THR A 264 -8.82 15.66 35.51
C THR A 264 -8.30 15.05 34.22
N LEU A 265 -9.08 15.14 33.13
CA LEU A 265 -8.65 14.74 31.79
C LEU A 265 -8.19 15.98 31.01
N HIS A 266 -6.91 16.03 30.66
CA HIS A 266 -6.34 17.07 29.80
C HIS A 266 -6.26 16.52 28.37
N MET A 267 -6.94 17.20 27.42
CA MET A 267 -6.94 16.88 26.00
C MET A 267 -6.78 18.15 25.18
N PRO A 268 -6.10 18.13 24.02
CA PRO A 268 -5.99 19.28 23.13
C PRO A 268 -7.38 19.77 22.71
N GLN A 269 -7.63 21.07 22.82
CA GLN A 269 -8.91 21.67 22.40
C GLN A 269 -9.00 21.87 20.89
N ARG A 270 -7.88 22.08 20.23
CA ARG A 270 -7.75 22.23 18.79
C ARG A 270 -6.57 21.41 18.32
N VAL A 271 -6.73 20.78 17.18
CA VAL A 271 -5.69 20.02 16.49
C VAL A 271 -5.67 20.47 15.02
N PRO A 272 -4.52 20.41 14.35
CA PRO A 272 -4.46 20.60 12.91
C PRO A 272 -5.34 19.59 12.17
N ASP A 273 -5.51 19.78 10.87
CA ASP A 273 -6.25 18.90 9.98
C ASP A 273 -5.46 17.57 9.75
N TRP A 274 -5.33 16.81 10.82
CA TRP A 274 -4.73 15.48 10.80
C TRP A 274 -5.81 14.43 10.59
N PHE A 275 -5.55 13.55 9.63
CA PHE A 275 -6.44 12.46 9.29
C PHE A 275 -5.74 11.13 9.54
N LEU A 276 -6.48 10.14 10.04
CA LEU A 276 -6.05 8.76 10.21
C LEU A 276 -6.87 7.85 9.30
N THR A 277 -6.26 6.73 8.88
CA THR A 277 -6.99 5.67 8.17
C THR A 277 -7.96 4.97 9.11
N GLY A 278 -9.16 4.66 8.65
CA GLY A 278 -10.18 3.92 9.38
C GLY A 278 -11.39 4.75 9.78
N SER A 279 -12.29 4.17 10.60
CA SER A 279 -13.52 4.84 11.03
C SER A 279 -13.36 5.52 12.39
N ARG A 280 -14.19 6.57 12.59
CA ARG A 280 -14.30 7.24 13.89
C ARG A 280 -14.65 6.27 15.02
N ALA A 281 -15.60 5.35 14.77
CA ALA A 281 -16.07 4.43 15.80
C ALA A 281 -14.95 3.48 16.27
N ALA A 282 -14.15 2.97 15.34
CA ALA A 282 -13.02 2.10 15.63
C ALA A 282 -11.94 2.83 16.45
N TRP A 283 -11.53 4.03 16.05
CA TRP A 283 -10.53 4.83 16.78
C TRP A 283 -11.02 5.24 18.17
N VAL A 284 -12.27 5.70 18.31
CA VAL A 284 -12.86 6.03 19.60
C VAL A 284 -12.85 4.80 20.51
N SER A 285 -13.26 3.62 20.02
CA SER A 285 -13.26 2.37 20.79
C SER A 285 -11.88 1.96 21.28
N VAL A 286 -10.85 2.07 20.42
CA VAL A 286 -9.47 1.72 20.74
C VAL A 286 -8.87 2.68 21.78
N LEU A 287 -9.02 3.97 21.57
CA LEU A 287 -8.52 4.98 22.50
C LEU A 287 -9.30 4.98 23.82
N ALA A 288 -10.59 4.64 23.79
CA ALA A 288 -11.39 4.42 24.99
C ALA A 288 -10.83 3.31 25.88
N ASN A 289 -10.31 2.22 25.32
CA ASN A 289 -9.62 1.19 26.11
C ASN A 289 -8.45 1.75 26.91
N LEU A 290 -7.65 2.63 26.31
CA LEU A 290 -6.52 3.27 26.98
C LEU A 290 -6.98 4.26 28.06
N LEU A 291 -7.97 5.10 27.75
CA LEU A 291 -8.54 6.06 28.68
C LEU A 291 -9.24 5.40 29.87
N HIS A 292 -9.95 4.29 29.64
CA HIS A 292 -10.53 3.49 30.72
C HIS A 292 -9.46 2.91 31.65
N ASN A 293 -8.33 2.44 31.11
CA ASN A 293 -7.19 1.98 31.89
C ASN A 293 -6.57 3.15 32.68
N ALA A 294 -6.30 4.27 32.02
CA ALA A 294 -5.76 5.47 32.67
C ALA A 294 -6.68 5.96 33.80
N LEU A 295 -7.97 6.05 33.53
CA LEU A 295 -8.96 6.42 34.56
C LEU A 295 -8.97 5.42 35.71
N PHE A 296 -8.93 4.10 35.44
CA PHE A 296 -9.00 3.06 36.49
C PHE A 296 -7.83 3.13 37.46
N TYR A 297 -6.59 3.27 36.95
CA TYR A 297 -5.38 3.25 37.76
C TYR A 297 -5.03 4.59 38.38
N SER A 298 -5.54 5.70 37.86
CA SER A 298 -5.29 7.04 38.43
C SER A 298 -6.00 7.23 39.75
N PRO A 299 -5.31 7.71 40.81
CA PRO A 299 -5.93 8.05 42.09
C PRO A 299 -6.83 9.28 41.95
N PRO A 300 -7.81 9.48 42.86
CA PRO A 300 -8.58 10.71 42.93
C PRO A 300 -7.69 11.95 43.09
N ALA A 301 -8.11 13.10 42.58
CA ALA A 301 -7.38 14.35 42.55
C ALA A 301 -6.06 14.33 41.75
N SER A 302 -5.96 13.40 40.79
CA SER A 302 -4.87 13.33 39.79
C SER A 302 -5.32 13.79 38.40
N ALA A 303 -4.37 13.74 37.45
CA ALA A 303 -4.64 14.09 36.08
C ALA A 303 -4.19 12.97 35.11
N VAL A 304 -4.93 12.82 34.03
CA VAL A 304 -4.57 12.03 32.84
C VAL A 304 -4.38 13.01 31.69
N LEU A 305 -3.27 12.87 30.97
CA LEU A 305 -2.92 13.71 29.83
C LEU A 305 -3.02 12.90 28.53
N LEU A 306 -3.80 13.39 27.58
CA LEU A 306 -3.75 12.97 26.19
C LEU A 306 -3.05 14.09 25.39
N ASP A 307 -1.89 13.78 24.84
CA ASP A 307 -1.07 14.69 24.05
C ASP A 307 -0.94 14.22 22.61
N LEU A 308 -0.80 15.18 21.69
CA LEU A 308 -0.65 14.95 20.26
C LEU A 308 0.47 15.80 19.71
N ARG A 309 1.41 15.17 19.01
CA ARG A 309 2.52 15.87 18.33
C ARG A 309 2.88 15.19 17.03
N LEU A 310 3.47 15.95 16.11
CA LEU A 310 4.02 15.41 14.88
C LEU A 310 5.49 14.99 15.11
N ALA A 311 5.86 13.79 14.67
CA ALA A 311 7.26 13.37 14.63
C ALA A 311 8.01 14.04 13.47
N GLU A 312 9.34 14.07 13.52
CA GLU A 312 10.17 14.60 12.43
C GLU A 312 9.95 13.85 11.10
N GLU A 313 9.61 12.57 11.17
CA GLU A 313 9.32 11.68 10.04
C GLU A 313 7.91 11.88 9.45
N GLY A 314 7.08 12.71 10.08
CA GLY A 314 5.72 13.01 9.61
C GLY A 314 4.62 12.15 10.22
N ASP A 315 4.96 11.20 11.11
CA ASP A 315 3.99 10.40 11.84
C ASP A 315 3.35 11.18 12.98
N LEU A 316 2.07 10.90 13.27
CA LEU A 316 1.40 11.41 14.45
C LEU A 316 1.79 10.60 15.67
N ILE A 317 2.31 11.27 16.71
CA ILE A 317 2.52 10.69 18.02
C ILE A 317 1.33 11.06 18.91
N LEU A 318 0.61 10.05 19.41
CA LEU A 318 -0.45 10.17 20.37
C LEU A 318 0.00 9.54 21.68
N ALA A 319 0.07 10.31 22.76
CA ALA A 319 0.49 9.85 24.09
C ALA A 319 -0.67 9.96 25.08
N ILE A 320 -0.92 8.90 25.85
CA ILE A 320 -1.87 8.90 26.97
C ILE A 320 -1.09 8.54 28.23
N ALA A 321 -0.92 9.53 29.12
CA ALA A 321 -0.18 9.40 30.36
C ALA A 321 -1.13 9.45 31.56
N ASP A 322 -1.02 8.47 32.47
CA ASP A 322 -1.77 8.39 33.70
C ASP A 322 -0.90 8.74 34.93
N ALA A 323 -1.54 8.86 36.07
CA ALA A 323 -0.90 9.09 37.38
C ALA A 323 -0.99 7.85 38.29
N GLY A 324 -1.10 6.66 37.71
CA GLY A 324 -1.19 5.39 38.38
C GLY A 324 0.17 4.88 38.89
N PRO A 325 0.25 3.60 39.27
CA PRO A 325 1.49 2.98 39.78
C PRO A 325 2.52 2.70 38.67
N GLY A 326 2.19 2.95 37.42
CA GLY A 326 3.03 2.59 36.26
C GLY A 326 3.02 1.10 35.95
N ILE A 327 3.84 0.71 34.97
CA ILE A 327 4.02 -0.68 34.53
C ILE A 327 5.51 -1.01 34.56
N ALA A 328 5.85 -2.06 35.31
CA ALA A 328 7.22 -2.53 35.39
C ALA A 328 7.76 -2.94 34.04
N GLU A 329 9.01 -2.66 33.72
CA GLU A 329 9.62 -2.93 32.41
C GLU A 329 9.47 -4.40 31.99
N ALA A 330 9.61 -5.34 32.92
CA ALA A 330 9.43 -6.77 32.68
C ALA A 330 8.01 -7.18 32.27
N ASP A 331 7.02 -6.32 32.51
CA ASP A 331 5.61 -6.60 32.19
C ASP A 331 5.08 -5.79 31.02
N ARG A 332 5.83 -4.82 30.47
CA ARG A 332 5.40 -3.96 29.36
C ARG A 332 4.98 -4.73 28.12
N GLU A 333 5.69 -5.80 27.75
CA GLU A 333 5.29 -6.67 26.66
C GLU A 333 4.12 -7.59 27.04
N LYS A 334 4.10 -8.09 28.27
CA LYS A 334 3.09 -9.03 28.75
C LYS A 334 1.69 -8.43 28.81
N VAL A 335 1.57 -7.13 29.11
CA VAL A 335 0.25 -6.48 29.19
C VAL A 335 -0.49 -6.44 27.86
N PHE A 336 0.21 -6.64 26.74
CA PHE A 336 -0.39 -6.78 25.41
C PHE A 336 -0.76 -8.22 25.06
N THR A 337 -0.37 -9.20 25.88
CA THR A 337 -0.76 -10.61 25.68
C THR A 337 -2.25 -10.74 25.94
N PRO A 338 -3.02 -11.37 25.05
CA PRO A 338 -4.44 -11.58 25.27
C PRO A 338 -4.73 -12.24 26.62
N PHE A 339 -5.77 -11.76 27.32
CA PHE A 339 -6.23 -12.24 28.64
C PHE A 339 -5.29 -11.94 29.82
N TYR A 340 -4.16 -11.31 29.60
CA TYR A 340 -3.33 -10.84 30.69
C TYR A 340 -3.99 -9.65 31.40
N THR A 341 -4.31 -9.79 32.67
CA THR A 341 -4.92 -8.74 33.47
C THR A 341 -4.57 -8.87 34.94
N SER A 342 -4.29 -7.74 35.59
CA SER A 342 -4.18 -7.63 37.05
C SER A 342 -5.51 -7.29 37.74
N ARG A 343 -6.57 -6.99 36.95
CA ARG A 343 -7.89 -6.59 37.44
C ARG A 343 -8.79 -7.80 37.55
N ARG A 344 -9.54 -7.90 38.69
CA ARG A 344 -10.51 -8.98 38.91
C ARG A 344 -11.66 -9.00 37.91
N ASP A 345 -12.07 -7.81 37.43
CA ASP A 345 -13.16 -7.63 36.45
C ASP A 345 -12.61 -7.22 35.05
N GLY A 346 -11.31 -7.37 34.81
CA GLY A 346 -10.70 -7.05 33.54
C GLY A 346 -10.73 -8.25 32.58
N THR A 347 -11.06 -8.01 31.31
CA THR A 347 -11.04 -9.05 30.27
C THR A 347 -9.64 -9.42 29.81
N GLY A 348 -8.65 -8.54 30.02
CA GLY A 348 -7.29 -8.68 29.50
C GLY A 348 -7.19 -8.61 27.96
N LEU A 349 -8.26 -8.23 27.28
CA LEU A 349 -8.30 -8.13 25.80
C LEU A 349 -8.09 -6.71 25.29
N GLY A 350 -8.40 -5.68 26.08
CA GLY A 350 -8.39 -4.29 25.62
C GLY A 350 -7.07 -3.85 25.02
N LEU A 351 -5.93 -4.09 25.71
CA LEU A 351 -4.60 -3.71 25.20
C LEU A 351 -4.17 -4.56 24.00
N ALA A 352 -4.50 -5.85 23.96
CA ALA A 352 -4.23 -6.72 22.82
C ALA A 352 -5.01 -6.26 21.58
N ILE A 353 -6.29 -5.89 21.72
CA ILE A 353 -7.10 -5.31 20.65
C ILE A 353 -6.51 -3.99 20.17
N THR A 354 -6.11 -3.13 21.11
CA THR A 354 -5.48 -1.83 20.77
C THR A 354 -4.20 -2.04 19.95
N ARG A 355 -3.28 -2.92 20.37
CA ARG A 355 -2.04 -3.21 19.63
C ARG A 355 -2.32 -3.75 18.23
N ASN A 356 -3.23 -4.73 18.12
CA ASN A 356 -3.57 -5.32 16.83
C ASN A 356 -4.21 -4.29 15.88
N PHE A 357 -5.08 -3.43 16.39
CA PHE A 357 -5.70 -2.37 15.59
C PHE A 357 -4.67 -1.35 15.12
N VAL A 358 -3.82 -0.85 16.03
CA VAL A 358 -2.76 0.11 15.70
C VAL A 358 -1.81 -0.46 14.65
N ALA A 359 -1.39 -1.74 14.80
CA ALA A 359 -0.55 -2.42 13.83
C ALA A 359 -1.24 -2.58 12.46
N ALA A 360 -2.54 -2.90 12.43
CA ALA A 360 -3.32 -2.99 11.20
C ALA A 360 -3.45 -1.64 10.47
N MET A 361 -3.40 -0.53 11.20
CA MET A 361 -3.35 0.83 10.66
C MET A 361 -1.92 1.30 10.31
N GLY A 362 -0.94 0.41 10.34
CA GLY A 362 0.47 0.71 10.03
C GLY A 362 1.23 1.43 11.14
N GLY A 363 0.65 1.54 12.34
CA GLY A 363 1.26 2.20 13.50
C GLY A 363 1.93 1.25 14.48
N THR A 364 2.52 1.81 15.52
CA THR A 364 3.10 1.08 16.66
C THR A 364 2.57 1.65 17.99
N ILE A 365 2.57 0.81 19.04
CA ILE A 365 2.21 1.22 20.39
C ILE A 365 3.30 0.74 21.36
N GLU A 366 3.78 1.66 22.20
CA GLU A 366 4.82 1.42 23.20
C GLU A 366 4.36 1.93 24.56
N ILE A 367 5.02 1.46 25.62
CA ILE A 367 4.76 1.89 26.99
C ILE A 367 6.01 2.54 27.56
N GLU A 368 5.85 3.78 27.98
CA GLU A 368 6.88 4.55 28.68
C GLU A 368 6.45 4.84 30.13
N THR A 369 7.36 5.35 30.92
CA THR A 369 7.03 5.86 32.26
C THR A 369 6.59 7.31 32.13
N ALA A 370 5.41 7.65 32.62
CA ALA A 370 4.93 9.02 32.65
C ALA A 370 5.77 9.89 33.60
N LEU A 371 5.83 11.20 33.34
CA LEU A 371 6.52 12.15 34.24
C LEU A 371 5.93 12.15 35.67
N SER A 372 4.67 11.78 35.81
CA SER A 372 3.96 11.58 37.09
C SER A 372 4.31 10.27 37.81
N GLY A 373 5.13 9.40 37.19
CA GLY A 373 5.44 8.06 37.69
C GLY A 373 4.46 6.97 37.25
N GLY A 374 3.36 7.34 36.56
CA GLY A 374 2.39 6.41 36.01
C GLY A 374 2.81 5.77 34.67
N ALA A 375 1.87 5.15 33.99
CA ALA A 375 2.10 4.60 32.64
C ALA A 375 1.80 5.66 31.57
N CYS A 376 2.60 5.64 30.50
CA CYS A 376 2.39 6.45 29.30
C CYS A 376 2.32 5.51 28.08
N PHE A 377 1.16 5.41 27.46
CA PHE A 377 0.99 4.69 26.21
C PHE A 377 1.26 5.63 25.05
N VAL A 378 2.27 5.32 24.23
CA VAL A 378 2.71 6.11 23.10
C VAL A 378 2.38 5.37 21.81
N LEU A 379 1.51 5.95 21.00
CA LEU A 379 1.14 5.43 19.70
C LEU A 379 1.84 6.28 18.62
N ARG A 380 2.50 5.63 17.66
CA ARG A 380 3.03 6.25 16.44
C ARG A 380 2.12 5.82 15.29
N LEU A 381 1.52 6.79 14.62
CA LEU A 381 0.46 6.56 13.65
C LEU A 381 0.81 7.28 12.34
N PRO A 382 0.84 6.57 11.19
CA PRO A 382 0.98 7.24 9.92
C PRO A 382 -0.24 8.14 9.67
N LEU A 383 0.00 9.38 9.26
CA LEU A 383 -1.10 10.24 8.83
C LEU A 383 -1.65 9.73 7.51
N TRP A 384 -2.97 9.72 7.40
CA TRP A 384 -3.64 9.46 6.14
C TRP A 384 -3.28 10.60 5.16
N GLN A 385 -2.80 10.22 4.00
CA GLN A 385 -2.59 11.14 2.90
C GLN A 385 -3.64 10.88 1.83
N PRO A 386 -4.27 11.91 1.26
CA PRO A 386 -5.15 11.69 0.13
C PRO A 386 -4.38 10.94 -0.95
N PRO A 387 -5.01 9.98 -1.65
CA PRO A 387 -4.37 9.28 -2.73
C PRO A 387 -3.76 10.32 -3.67
N GLN A 388 -2.45 10.24 -3.88
CA GLN A 388 -1.82 11.08 -4.87
C GLN A 388 -2.51 10.74 -6.19
N PRO A 389 -3.04 11.73 -6.95
CA PRO A 389 -3.49 11.47 -8.28
C PRO A 389 -2.34 10.75 -8.98
N LEU A 390 -2.65 9.68 -9.72
CA LEU A 390 -1.65 9.00 -10.55
C LEU A 390 -0.84 10.08 -11.25
N PRO A 391 0.48 10.07 -11.22
CA PRO A 391 1.30 11.18 -11.67
C PRO A 391 0.84 11.62 -13.06
N SER A 392 0.04 12.67 -13.07
CA SER A 392 -0.23 13.43 -14.28
C SER A 392 1.14 13.87 -14.72
N GLY A 393 1.56 13.53 -15.92
CA GLY A 393 2.87 13.87 -16.44
C GLY A 393 3.28 15.23 -15.92
N ALA A 394 4.20 15.27 -14.96
CA ALA A 394 4.66 16.49 -14.36
C ALA A 394 5.25 17.32 -15.49
N MET A 395 4.60 18.43 -15.81
CA MET A 395 5.27 19.55 -16.47
C MET A 395 6.51 19.80 -15.64
N MET A 396 7.65 19.31 -16.10
CA MET A 396 8.94 19.85 -15.72
C MET A 396 8.88 21.34 -16.10
N GLN A 397 8.59 22.18 -15.13
CA GLN A 397 8.97 23.57 -15.24
C GLN A 397 10.50 23.59 -15.30
N GLU A 398 11.00 23.83 -16.50
CA GLU A 398 12.34 24.30 -16.76
C GLU A 398 12.67 25.40 -15.73
N ARG A 399 13.58 25.10 -14.84
CA ARG A 399 14.35 26.12 -14.16
C ARG A 399 15.47 26.52 -15.12
N SER A 400 15.29 27.66 -15.77
CA SER A 400 16.34 28.46 -16.36
C SER A 400 17.37 28.86 -15.32
#